data_9106d5ca96c45c2baefdd29b538ca09d
#
_entry.id   9106d5ca96c45c2baefdd29b538ca09d
#
_cell.length_a   1.000
_cell.length_b   1.000
_cell.length_c   1.000
_cell.angle_alpha   90.00
_cell.angle_beta   90.00
_cell.angle_gamma   90.00
#
_symmetry.space_group_name_H-M   'P 1'
#
loop_
_entity.id
_entity.type
_entity.pdbx_description
1 polymer ?
#
loop_
_entity_poly.entity_id
_entity_poly.type
_entity_poly.pdbx_seq_one_letter_code
_entity_poly.pdbx_strand_id
1 'polypeptide(L)'
;MATFNYHTTTRRILGDLYTPVGVYMQLRDLYPQSALMECSDYHESSNSHSFIGVHPIGSISIAHGQIHTQYPDGTDNDIPIDASVKGHAKKQVVEAVADFIRSFCVKGEGSEYCGLYGYTAFNAVRYFEDIPVKDTTMKSNDAPDILYILYRDIIVFDHYNNQMTFISLETDGTDTSDGKAAVDSPAIDNLFRAINRKNVKPYEFHPIGDSTATLTDEEHKANIRRCIRHCLRGDVFQIVPSRRFIQRYEGDDLCLYRALRSINPSPYLFYFDFGGFRIFGSSPETHCRIEGDKAYIDPIAGTVPRTGDKEQDKQNALYLRNDPKENAEHVMLVDLARNDLSRNCHDVNVDFYKDMQFYSHVIHLVSRVSGTIDDHDGDRVKTRIQTFYDTFPAGTLSGAPKVRAMQLITEMEPHNRGAYGGCIGFIGLNGNLNQAIVIRSFIARDNELWFQAGSGVVAKSNDEYELQELNHKLGALVKAIHIAERL
;
A
#
# COMPACT_ATOMS: atom_id res chain seq x y z
N MET A 1 19.44 -14.19 -18.98
CA MET A 1 18.04 -13.81 -18.87
C MET A 1 17.62 -13.09 -20.13
N ALA A 2 16.44 -13.35 -20.68
CA ALA A 2 15.91 -12.54 -21.75
C ALA A 2 15.68 -11.12 -21.21
N THR A 3 16.14 -10.11 -21.91
CA THR A 3 15.94 -8.71 -21.52
C THR A 3 14.90 -8.11 -22.45
N PHE A 4 13.81 -7.67 -21.87
CA PHE A 4 12.74 -6.96 -22.58
C PHE A 4 13.11 -5.48 -22.65
N ASN A 5 13.39 -5.01 -23.86
CA ASN A 5 13.78 -3.62 -24.11
C ASN A 5 12.57 -2.84 -24.62
N TYR A 6 12.30 -1.72 -23.96
CA TYR A 6 11.23 -0.80 -24.31
C TYR A 6 11.76 0.63 -24.38
N HIS A 7 11.14 1.41 -25.22
CA HIS A 7 11.20 2.86 -25.16
C HIS A 7 9.81 3.41 -24.81
N THR A 8 9.80 4.57 -24.19
CA THR A 8 8.54 5.26 -23.87
C THR A 8 8.15 6.18 -25.02
N THR A 9 6.88 6.12 -25.41
CA THR A 9 6.22 7.18 -26.17
C THR A 9 5.36 7.97 -25.21
N THR A 10 5.43 9.31 -25.28
CA THR A 10 4.73 10.18 -24.34
C THR A 10 3.89 11.23 -25.06
N ARG A 11 2.71 11.55 -24.48
CA ARG A 11 1.90 12.69 -24.87
C ARG A 11 1.49 13.46 -23.63
N ARG A 12 1.81 14.74 -23.59
CA ARG A 12 1.44 15.65 -22.51
C ARG A 12 0.33 16.58 -22.93
N ILE A 13 -0.67 16.74 -22.07
CA ILE A 13 -1.79 17.66 -22.26
C ILE A 13 -2.06 18.44 -20.98
N LEU A 14 -2.83 19.51 -21.06
CA LEU A 14 -3.35 20.20 -19.90
C LEU A 14 -4.37 19.31 -19.19
N GLY A 15 -4.21 19.11 -17.88
CA GLY A 15 -4.99 18.17 -17.06
C GLY A 15 -6.18 18.81 -16.33
N ASP A 16 -6.43 20.10 -16.49
CA ASP A 16 -7.40 20.91 -15.74
C ASP A 16 -8.86 20.48 -15.89
N LEU A 17 -9.19 19.76 -16.98
CA LEU A 17 -10.54 19.23 -17.25
C LEU A 17 -10.69 17.75 -16.84
N TYR A 18 -9.69 17.14 -16.27
CA TYR A 18 -9.65 15.71 -15.95
C TYR A 18 -9.38 15.49 -14.46
N THR A 19 -10.06 14.51 -13.90
CA THR A 19 -9.74 14.00 -12.56
C THR A 19 -9.30 12.55 -12.65
N PRO A 20 -8.35 12.08 -11.82
CA PRO A 20 -7.89 10.68 -11.87
C PRO A 20 -9.06 9.69 -11.79
N VAL A 21 -9.98 9.86 -10.85
CA VAL A 21 -11.18 9.01 -10.74
C VAL A 21 -12.05 9.07 -12.00
N GLY A 22 -12.28 10.28 -12.55
CA GLY A 22 -13.10 10.46 -13.75
C GLY A 22 -12.50 9.77 -14.97
N VAL A 23 -11.19 9.84 -15.13
CA VAL A 23 -10.46 9.12 -16.19
C VAL A 23 -10.48 7.61 -15.95
N TYR A 24 -10.24 7.17 -14.71
CA TYR A 24 -10.27 5.75 -14.35
C TYR A 24 -11.65 5.12 -14.62
N MET A 25 -12.74 5.80 -14.26
CA MET A 25 -14.11 5.34 -14.55
C MET A 25 -14.40 5.12 -16.04
N GLN A 26 -13.69 5.82 -16.94
CA GLN A 26 -13.85 5.65 -18.38
C GLN A 26 -13.00 4.51 -18.95
N LEU A 27 -11.94 4.12 -18.23
CA LEU A 27 -10.98 3.13 -18.69
C LEU A 27 -11.21 1.74 -18.10
N ARG A 28 -11.64 1.63 -16.86
CA ARG A 28 -11.67 0.37 -16.10
C ARG A 28 -12.50 -0.75 -16.75
N ASP A 29 -13.62 -0.41 -17.39
CA ASP A 29 -14.48 -1.39 -18.09
C ASP A 29 -13.86 -1.88 -19.42
N LEU A 30 -12.91 -1.11 -19.97
CA LEU A 30 -12.18 -1.44 -21.19
C LEU A 30 -10.88 -2.18 -20.89
N TYR A 31 -10.31 -1.95 -19.70
CA TYR A 31 -9.00 -2.45 -19.30
C TYR A 31 -9.09 -3.15 -17.93
N PRO A 32 -9.44 -4.45 -17.91
CA PRO A 32 -9.40 -5.23 -16.68
C PRO A 32 -7.97 -5.33 -16.13
N GLN A 33 -7.85 -5.61 -14.85
CA GLN A 33 -6.57 -5.61 -14.14
C GLN A 33 -5.83 -4.28 -14.27
N SER A 34 -6.44 -3.24 -13.75
CA SER A 34 -5.93 -1.87 -13.78
C SER A 34 -5.72 -1.33 -12.38
N ALA A 35 -4.95 -0.27 -12.27
CA ALA A 35 -4.64 0.37 -11.00
C ALA A 35 -4.88 1.88 -11.07
N LEU A 36 -5.44 2.42 -9.98
CA LEU A 36 -5.51 3.84 -9.69
C LEU A 36 -4.78 4.11 -8.38
N MET A 37 -3.80 4.99 -8.41
CA MET A 37 -3.14 5.54 -7.23
C MET A 37 -3.28 7.06 -7.27
N GLU A 38 -3.85 7.64 -6.21
CA GLU A 38 -3.98 9.10 -6.10
C GLU A 38 -3.19 9.59 -4.88
N CYS A 39 -2.60 10.76 -5.02
CA CYS A 39 -2.08 11.53 -3.90
C CYS A 39 -3.04 12.68 -3.63
N SER A 40 -3.42 12.87 -2.36
CA SER A 40 -4.23 14.02 -1.93
C SER A 40 -3.39 15.08 -1.18
N ASP A 41 -2.10 14.83 -1.00
CA ASP A 41 -1.20 15.77 -0.36
C ASP A 41 -0.46 16.60 -1.42
N TYR A 42 -0.94 17.84 -1.62
CA TYR A 42 -0.40 18.77 -2.61
C TYR A 42 0.62 19.76 -2.01
N HIS A 43 1.09 19.54 -0.79
CA HIS A 43 1.98 20.47 -0.12
C HIS A 43 3.44 20.41 -0.61
N GLU A 44 3.85 19.29 -1.20
CA GLU A 44 5.16 19.15 -1.82
C GLU A 44 5.03 18.82 -3.32
N SER A 45 5.73 19.57 -4.18
CA SER A 45 5.71 19.33 -5.64
C SER A 45 6.18 17.93 -6.05
N SER A 46 7.07 17.33 -5.26
CA SER A 46 7.61 15.99 -5.51
C SER A 46 6.62 14.85 -5.30
N ASN A 47 5.54 15.06 -4.52
CA ASN A 47 4.57 14.03 -4.15
C ASN A 47 3.16 14.27 -4.72
N SER A 48 2.99 15.24 -5.60
CA SER A 48 1.68 15.65 -6.11
C SER A 48 1.25 14.91 -7.39
N HIS A 49 1.59 13.62 -7.50
CA HIS A 49 1.27 12.83 -8.69
C HIS A 49 0.21 11.76 -8.40
N SER A 50 -0.71 11.58 -9.35
CA SER A 50 -1.62 10.41 -9.37
C SER A 50 -1.35 9.59 -10.62
N PHE A 51 -1.61 8.28 -10.54
CA PHE A 51 -1.25 7.32 -11.57
C PHE A 51 -2.43 6.42 -11.92
N ILE A 52 -2.58 6.13 -13.21
CA ILE A 52 -3.45 5.05 -13.70
C ILE A 52 -2.61 4.12 -14.53
N GLY A 53 -2.57 2.83 -14.18
CA GLY A 53 -1.93 1.77 -14.95
C GLY A 53 -2.96 0.89 -15.63
N VAL A 54 -2.80 0.64 -16.94
CA VAL A 54 -3.65 -0.24 -17.74
C VAL A 54 -2.80 -1.10 -18.69
N HIS A 55 -3.36 -2.16 -19.24
CA HIS A 55 -2.69 -3.16 -20.06
C HIS A 55 -1.52 -3.85 -19.32
N PRO A 56 -1.81 -4.83 -18.46
CA PRO A 56 -0.76 -5.67 -17.87
C PRO A 56 0.06 -6.36 -18.94
N ILE A 57 1.39 -6.28 -18.85
CA ILE A 57 2.32 -6.97 -19.77
C ILE A 57 3.25 -7.94 -19.07
N GLY A 58 3.26 -7.94 -17.76
CA GLY A 58 4.01 -8.89 -16.96
C GLY A 58 3.61 -8.80 -15.51
N SER A 59 3.81 -9.89 -14.76
CA SER A 59 3.51 -9.93 -13.34
C SER A 59 4.43 -10.88 -12.59
N ILE A 60 4.63 -10.59 -11.31
CA ILE A 60 5.22 -11.52 -10.36
C ILE A 60 4.25 -11.71 -9.20
N SER A 61 3.93 -12.95 -8.87
CA SER A 61 3.11 -13.29 -7.73
C SER A 61 3.74 -14.38 -6.88
N ILE A 62 3.46 -14.34 -5.58
CA ILE A 62 3.90 -15.37 -4.63
C ILE A 62 2.68 -15.82 -3.84
N ALA A 63 2.38 -17.09 -3.95
CA ALA A 63 1.25 -17.73 -3.28
C ALA A 63 1.58 -19.20 -2.99
N HIS A 64 1.12 -19.72 -1.85
CA HIS A 64 1.24 -21.14 -1.48
C HIS A 64 2.66 -21.71 -1.61
N GLY A 65 3.68 -20.90 -1.29
CA GLY A 65 5.09 -21.33 -1.39
C GLY A 65 5.62 -21.45 -2.83
N GLN A 66 4.96 -20.82 -3.79
CA GLN A 66 5.37 -20.77 -5.19
C GLN A 66 5.59 -19.31 -5.62
N ILE A 67 6.65 -19.06 -6.37
CA ILE A 67 6.89 -17.82 -7.09
C ILE A 67 6.44 -18.06 -8.52
N HIS A 68 5.47 -17.28 -8.99
CA HIS A 68 4.99 -17.30 -10.36
C HIS A 68 5.35 -15.99 -11.06
N THR A 69 5.98 -16.08 -12.23
CA THR A 69 6.32 -14.91 -13.06
C THR A 69 5.75 -15.08 -14.45
N GLN A 70 5.10 -14.02 -14.95
CA GLN A 70 4.55 -13.94 -16.29
C GLN A 70 5.25 -12.82 -17.07
N TYR A 71 5.73 -13.12 -18.26
CA TYR A 71 6.49 -12.21 -19.10
C TYR A 71 5.73 -11.79 -20.37
N PRO A 72 6.12 -10.66 -21.01
CA PRO A 72 5.42 -10.13 -22.20
C PRO A 72 5.42 -11.04 -23.43
N ASP A 73 6.34 -11.96 -23.51
CA ASP A 73 6.44 -12.97 -24.60
C ASP A 73 5.55 -14.20 -24.37
N GLY A 74 4.77 -14.21 -23.28
CA GLY A 74 3.93 -15.32 -22.88
C GLY A 74 4.69 -16.41 -22.11
N THR A 75 5.95 -16.19 -21.76
CA THR A 75 6.70 -17.12 -20.89
C THR A 75 6.21 -17.02 -19.46
N ASP A 76 5.83 -18.15 -18.88
CA ASP A 76 5.45 -18.31 -17.48
C ASP A 76 6.47 -19.22 -16.78
N ASN A 77 6.88 -18.84 -15.56
CA ASN A 77 7.75 -19.66 -14.75
C ASN A 77 7.18 -19.84 -13.34
N ASP A 78 7.25 -21.07 -12.86
CA ASP A 78 6.89 -21.44 -11.48
C ASP A 78 8.13 -21.96 -10.75
N ILE A 79 8.47 -21.33 -9.63
CA ILE A 79 9.64 -21.67 -8.82
C ILE A 79 9.17 -21.96 -7.39
N PRO A 80 9.32 -23.19 -6.88
CA PRO A 80 8.98 -23.49 -5.50
C PRO A 80 9.93 -22.79 -4.52
N ILE A 81 9.36 -22.25 -3.43
CA ILE A 81 10.13 -21.65 -2.36
C ILE A 81 10.61 -22.75 -1.40
N ASP A 82 11.93 -22.83 -1.21
CA ASP A 82 12.52 -23.72 -0.23
C ASP A 82 12.57 -23.05 1.15
N ALA A 83 11.65 -23.45 2.01
CA ALA A 83 11.59 -23.02 3.41
C ALA A 83 12.36 -23.95 4.37
N SER A 84 13.04 -24.98 3.87
CA SER A 84 13.77 -25.98 4.70
C SER A 84 14.98 -25.39 5.42
N VAL A 85 15.59 -24.33 4.85
CA VAL A 85 16.73 -23.61 5.42
C VAL A 85 16.29 -22.21 5.85
N LYS A 86 16.61 -21.87 7.10
CA LYS A 86 16.29 -20.54 7.65
C LYS A 86 16.89 -19.41 6.81
N GLY A 87 16.06 -18.44 6.43
CA GLY A 87 16.46 -17.30 5.61
C GLY A 87 16.53 -17.56 4.10
N HIS A 88 16.42 -18.82 3.65
CA HIS A 88 16.47 -19.17 2.24
C HIS A 88 15.25 -18.66 1.48
N ALA A 89 14.05 -18.83 2.04
CA ALA A 89 12.82 -18.32 1.46
C ALA A 89 12.89 -16.81 1.19
N LYS A 90 13.38 -16.03 2.16
CA LYS A 90 13.56 -14.58 2.00
C LYS A 90 14.50 -14.24 0.85
N LYS A 91 15.66 -14.92 0.80
CA LYS A 91 16.64 -14.71 -0.28
C LYS A 91 16.02 -15.01 -1.64
N GLN A 92 15.29 -16.12 -1.78
CA GLN A 92 14.62 -16.48 -3.04
C GLN A 92 13.58 -15.43 -3.47
N VAL A 93 12.75 -14.94 -2.53
CA VAL A 93 11.75 -13.89 -2.81
C VAL A 93 12.43 -12.61 -3.27
N VAL A 94 13.45 -12.14 -2.54
CA VAL A 94 14.20 -10.92 -2.90
C VAL A 94 14.84 -11.06 -4.28
N GLU A 95 15.51 -12.19 -4.54
CA GLU A 95 16.16 -12.44 -5.83
C GLU A 95 15.15 -12.53 -6.96
N ALA A 96 14.02 -13.21 -6.77
CA ALA A 96 12.99 -13.33 -7.79
C ALA A 96 12.38 -11.97 -8.18
N VAL A 97 12.07 -11.11 -7.20
CA VAL A 97 11.54 -9.77 -7.47
C VAL A 97 12.61 -8.91 -8.16
N ALA A 98 13.87 -8.95 -7.71
CA ALA A 98 14.95 -8.21 -8.34
C ALA A 98 15.25 -8.71 -9.76
N ASP A 99 15.24 -10.01 -9.99
CA ASP A 99 15.44 -10.62 -11.31
C ASP A 99 14.30 -10.26 -12.27
N PHE A 100 13.06 -10.28 -11.79
CA PHE A 100 11.92 -9.86 -12.57
C PHE A 100 12.06 -8.38 -13.00
N ILE A 101 12.41 -7.48 -12.09
CA ILE A 101 12.66 -6.06 -12.40
C ILE A 101 13.79 -5.92 -13.43
N ARG A 102 14.91 -6.62 -13.25
CA ARG A 102 16.08 -6.56 -14.16
C ARG A 102 15.81 -7.16 -15.54
N SER A 103 14.75 -7.93 -15.70
CA SER A 103 14.33 -8.45 -17.01
C SER A 103 13.83 -7.35 -17.95
N PHE A 104 13.53 -6.16 -17.42
CA PHE A 104 13.00 -5.03 -18.18
C PHE A 104 13.99 -3.86 -18.24
N CYS A 105 14.19 -3.33 -19.43
CA CYS A 105 14.96 -2.12 -19.68
C CYS A 105 14.06 -1.11 -20.38
N VAL A 106 13.76 -0.01 -19.72
CA VAL A 106 12.90 1.06 -20.26
C VAL A 106 13.70 2.35 -20.37
N LYS A 107 13.66 2.99 -21.53
CA LYS A 107 14.33 4.26 -21.82
C LYS A 107 13.36 5.28 -22.35
N GLY A 108 13.63 6.55 -22.10
CA GLY A 108 12.86 7.67 -22.63
C GLY A 108 12.25 8.54 -21.53
N GLU A 109 11.51 9.56 -21.91
CA GLU A 109 10.83 10.49 -21.03
C GLU A 109 9.70 9.77 -20.28
N GLY A 110 9.60 9.95 -18.95
CA GLY A 110 8.59 9.28 -18.11
C GLY A 110 8.93 7.84 -17.71
N SER A 111 10.13 7.34 -18.08
CA SER A 111 10.57 6.00 -17.67
C SER A 111 10.64 5.81 -16.16
N GLU A 112 10.76 6.87 -15.38
CA GLU A 112 10.72 6.88 -13.91
C GLU A 112 9.37 6.43 -13.33
N TYR A 113 8.28 6.55 -14.10
CA TYR A 113 6.94 6.10 -13.71
C TYR A 113 6.64 4.67 -14.17
N CYS A 114 7.53 4.08 -14.97
CA CYS A 114 7.41 2.71 -15.43
C CYS A 114 7.97 1.76 -14.37
N GLY A 115 7.17 0.79 -13.94
CA GLY A 115 7.55 -0.15 -12.90
C GLY A 115 6.41 -1.05 -12.49
N LEU A 116 6.56 -1.67 -11.34
CA LEU A 116 5.65 -2.62 -10.79
C LEU A 116 4.65 -1.93 -9.85
N TYR A 117 3.38 -2.15 -10.08
CA TYR A 117 2.28 -1.66 -9.25
C TYR A 117 1.60 -2.86 -8.57
N GLY A 118 1.46 -2.83 -7.25
CA GLY A 118 0.90 -3.97 -6.55
C GLY A 118 1.05 -3.91 -5.05
N TYR A 119 1.00 -5.07 -4.40
CA TYR A 119 1.00 -5.17 -2.96
C TYR A 119 1.84 -6.35 -2.43
N THR A 120 2.23 -6.21 -1.17
CA THR A 120 2.76 -7.30 -0.33
C THR A 120 1.81 -7.47 0.86
N ALA A 121 1.13 -8.59 0.98
CA ALA A 121 0.22 -8.90 2.08
C ALA A 121 0.99 -9.09 3.39
N PHE A 122 0.33 -8.84 4.53
CA PHE A 122 0.90 -9.15 5.84
C PHE A 122 1.34 -10.62 5.94
N ASN A 123 0.61 -11.53 5.30
CA ASN A 123 0.93 -12.95 5.28
C ASN A 123 2.31 -13.28 4.72
N ALA A 124 2.89 -12.39 3.87
CA ALA A 124 4.23 -12.57 3.31
C ALA A 124 5.33 -12.66 4.37
N VAL A 125 5.05 -12.27 5.63
CA VAL A 125 5.99 -12.42 6.75
C VAL A 125 6.47 -13.86 6.91
N ARG A 126 5.68 -14.85 6.47
CA ARG A 126 6.06 -16.29 6.49
C ARG A 126 7.32 -16.60 5.67
N TYR A 127 7.62 -15.77 4.68
CA TYR A 127 8.82 -15.92 3.85
C TYR A 127 10.03 -15.19 4.44
N PHE A 128 9.80 -14.21 5.31
CA PHE A 128 10.83 -13.32 5.81
C PHE A 128 11.30 -13.64 7.23
N GLU A 129 10.38 -14.15 8.06
CA GLU A 129 10.62 -14.46 9.46
C GLU A 129 10.00 -15.81 9.84
N ASP A 130 10.44 -16.40 10.93
CA ASP A 130 9.88 -17.65 11.47
C ASP A 130 8.56 -17.38 12.20
N ILE A 131 7.51 -17.24 11.41
CA ILE A 131 6.16 -16.93 11.87
C ILE A 131 5.17 -17.89 11.23
N PRO A 132 4.44 -18.69 12.02
CA PRO A 132 3.46 -19.63 11.53
C PRO A 132 2.17 -18.90 11.13
N VAL A 133 2.13 -18.36 9.92
CA VAL A 133 0.91 -17.76 9.37
C VAL A 133 -0.10 -18.85 9.07
N LYS A 134 -1.33 -18.70 9.61
CA LYS A 134 -2.42 -19.65 9.35
C LYS A 134 -2.79 -19.61 7.86
N ASP A 135 -2.95 -20.78 7.27
CA ASP A 135 -3.56 -20.87 5.96
C ASP A 135 -5.07 -20.64 6.08
N THR A 136 -5.62 -20.03 5.06
CA THR A 136 -7.04 -19.79 5.02
C THR A 136 -7.77 -20.92 4.30
N THR A 137 -8.94 -21.28 4.83
CA THR A 137 -9.89 -22.15 4.15
C THR A 137 -10.97 -21.36 3.39
N MET A 138 -10.94 -20.04 3.53
CA MET A 138 -11.91 -19.12 2.90
C MET A 138 -11.39 -18.68 1.53
N LYS A 139 -12.12 -18.98 0.46
CA LYS A 139 -11.77 -18.61 -0.92
C LYS A 139 -11.52 -17.11 -1.08
N SER A 140 -12.29 -16.28 -0.40
CA SER A 140 -12.17 -14.83 -0.44
C SER A 140 -10.82 -14.28 0.08
N ASN A 141 -10.07 -15.09 0.85
CA ASN A 141 -8.75 -14.72 1.35
C ASN A 141 -7.60 -15.53 0.70
N ASP A 142 -7.86 -16.22 -0.40
CA ASP A 142 -6.88 -16.98 -1.16
C ASP A 142 -6.21 -16.11 -2.25
N ALA A 143 -5.97 -14.85 -1.93
CA ALA A 143 -5.19 -13.93 -2.76
C ALA A 143 -3.69 -14.19 -2.56
N PRO A 144 -2.85 -13.91 -3.55
CA PRO A 144 -1.40 -14.01 -3.41
C PRO A 144 -0.86 -13.23 -2.20
N ASP A 145 0.18 -13.76 -1.55
CA ASP A 145 0.89 -13.06 -0.50
C ASP A 145 1.68 -11.85 -1.04
N ILE A 146 2.11 -11.93 -2.30
CA ILE A 146 2.76 -10.83 -3.03
C ILE A 146 2.22 -10.84 -4.45
N LEU A 147 1.84 -9.67 -4.98
CA LEU A 147 1.45 -9.51 -6.38
C LEU A 147 1.82 -8.12 -6.87
N TYR A 148 2.66 -8.07 -7.89
CA TYR A 148 3.04 -6.85 -8.59
C TYR A 148 2.88 -7.04 -10.09
N ILE A 149 2.35 -6.00 -10.76
CA ILE A 149 2.02 -5.98 -12.19
C ILE A 149 2.80 -4.87 -12.87
N LEU A 150 3.40 -5.17 -14.02
CA LEU A 150 3.96 -4.18 -14.94
C LEU A 150 2.90 -3.82 -15.96
N TYR A 151 2.57 -2.52 -16.05
CA TYR A 151 1.62 -2.00 -17.03
C TYR A 151 2.35 -1.43 -18.24
N ARG A 152 1.80 -1.65 -19.44
CA ARG A 152 2.29 -1.05 -20.68
C ARG A 152 1.98 0.43 -20.75
N ASP A 153 0.76 0.81 -20.38
CA ASP A 153 0.27 2.17 -20.49
C ASP A 153 0.04 2.78 -19.12
N ILE A 154 0.59 3.95 -18.90
CA ILE A 154 0.50 4.69 -17.65
C ILE A 154 0.02 6.11 -17.95
N ILE A 155 -0.93 6.60 -17.16
CA ILE A 155 -1.37 8.00 -17.19
C ILE A 155 -0.93 8.63 -15.88
N VAL A 156 -0.14 9.70 -15.98
CA VAL A 156 0.38 10.46 -14.83
C VAL A 156 -0.33 11.80 -14.76
N PHE A 157 -0.90 12.13 -13.61
CA PHE A 157 -1.44 13.44 -13.30
C PHE A 157 -0.43 14.19 -12.43
N ASP A 158 0.09 15.29 -12.91
CA ASP A 158 0.86 16.25 -12.14
C ASP A 158 -0.10 17.34 -11.64
N HIS A 159 -0.50 17.23 -10.39
CA HIS A 159 -1.46 18.16 -9.79
C HIS A 159 -0.87 19.54 -9.52
N TYR A 160 0.43 19.63 -9.36
CA TYR A 160 1.12 20.90 -9.13
C TYR A 160 1.14 21.76 -10.41
N ASN A 161 1.43 21.13 -11.55
CA ASN A 161 1.50 21.81 -12.85
C ASN A 161 0.21 21.72 -13.66
N ASN A 162 -0.85 21.05 -13.15
CA ASN A 162 -2.09 20.77 -13.87
C ASN A 162 -1.85 20.09 -15.22
N GLN A 163 -0.94 19.11 -15.25
CA GLN A 163 -0.60 18.38 -16.47
C GLN A 163 -1.03 16.92 -16.37
N MET A 164 -1.39 16.35 -17.50
CA MET A 164 -1.64 14.93 -17.65
C MET A 164 -0.75 14.36 -18.75
N THR A 165 0.04 13.35 -18.42
CA THR A 165 0.98 12.71 -19.34
C THR A 165 0.58 11.27 -19.57
N PHE A 166 0.37 10.89 -20.82
CA PHE A 166 0.23 9.50 -21.26
C PHE A 166 1.61 8.96 -21.57
N ILE A 167 1.90 7.76 -21.10
CA ILE A 167 3.15 7.04 -21.32
C ILE A 167 2.78 5.64 -21.83
N SER A 168 3.34 5.22 -22.94
CA SER A 168 3.19 3.85 -23.47
C SER A 168 4.55 3.21 -23.69
N LEU A 169 4.71 1.95 -23.28
CA LEU A 169 5.89 1.14 -23.54
C LEU A 169 5.80 0.50 -24.92
N GLU A 170 6.75 0.78 -25.77
CA GLU A 170 6.86 0.23 -27.12
C GLU A 170 8.16 -0.57 -27.27
N THR A 171 8.10 -1.71 -27.97
CA THR A 171 9.28 -2.55 -28.19
C THR A 171 10.21 -1.95 -29.25
N ASP A 172 11.53 -2.12 -29.10
CA ASP A 172 12.59 -1.64 -30.00
C ASP A 172 12.57 -2.30 -31.42
N GLY A 173 11.43 -2.68 -31.94
CA GLY A 173 11.30 -3.34 -33.25
C GLY A 173 10.41 -2.60 -34.27
N THR A 174 9.79 -1.50 -33.89
CA THR A 174 9.07 -0.65 -34.82
C THR A 174 10.07 0.35 -35.46
N ASP A 175 10.47 0.09 -36.70
CA ASP A 175 11.34 0.92 -37.50
C ASP A 175 10.99 2.41 -37.41
N THR A 176 11.68 3.13 -36.56
CA THR A 176 11.83 4.58 -36.70
C THR A 176 13.15 4.89 -37.32
N SER A 177 13.27 4.58 -38.64
CA SER A 177 14.45 4.88 -39.46
C SER A 177 14.77 6.38 -39.62
N ASP A 178 13.99 7.27 -38.99
CA ASP A 178 14.11 8.72 -39.18
C ASP A 178 14.28 9.55 -37.89
N GLY A 179 14.75 9.00 -36.78
CA GLY A 179 15.19 9.84 -35.64
C GLY A 179 14.17 10.85 -35.07
N LYS A 180 12.94 10.83 -35.57
CA LYS A 180 11.81 11.58 -35.00
C LYS A 180 11.06 10.69 -34.03
N ALA A 181 11.03 11.07 -32.75
CA ALA A 181 10.11 10.50 -31.80
C ALA A 181 8.74 10.37 -32.47
N ALA A 182 8.16 9.16 -32.50
CA ALA A 182 6.86 8.93 -33.09
C ALA A 182 5.85 9.80 -32.32
N VAL A 183 5.35 10.86 -32.97
CA VAL A 183 4.40 11.81 -32.38
C VAL A 183 3.03 11.15 -32.16
N ASP A 184 2.77 10.00 -32.80
CA ASP A 184 1.48 9.32 -32.79
C ASP A 184 1.62 7.84 -32.41
N SER A 185 1.50 7.53 -31.11
CA SER A 185 1.31 6.17 -30.63
C SER A 185 -0.16 5.77 -30.75
N PRO A 186 -0.51 4.72 -31.52
CA PRO A 186 -1.89 4.21 -31.58
C PRO A 186 -2.45 3.83 -30.21
N ALA A 187 -1.61 3.39 -29.29
CA ALA A 187 -2.00 3.06 -27.91
C ALA A 187 -2.47 4.32 -27.17
N ILE A 188 -1.69 5.40 -27.21
CA ILE A 188 -2.03 6.68 -26.61
C ILE A 188 -3.29 7.28 -27.25
N ASP A 189 -3.44 7.19 -28.57
CA ASP A 189 -4.63 7.65 -29.27
C ASP A 189 -5.89 6.90 -28.86
N ASN A 190 -5.79 5.60 -28.63
CA ASN A 190 -6.91 4.80 -28.14
C ASN A 190 -7.31 5.19 -26.70
N LEU A 191 -6.34 5.37 -25.80
CA LEU A 191 -6.59 5.88 -24.45
C LEU A 191 -7.24 7.26 -24.50
N PHE A 192 -6.67 8.19 -25.27
CA PHE A 192 -7.19 9.53 -25.40
C PHE A 192 -8.61 9.56 -25.95
N ARG A 193 -8.92 8.73 -26.95
CA ARG A 193 -10.29 8.57 -27.45
C ARG A 193 -11.22 7.97 -26.43
N ALA A 194 -10.76 6.99 -25.65
CA ALA A 194 -11.57 6.36 -24.59
C ALA A 194 -11.99 7.38 -23.54
N ILE A 195 -11.06 8.19 -23.01
CA ILE A 195 -11.37 9.19 -21.98
C ILE A 195 -12.21 10.37 -22.49
N ASN A 196 -12.20 10.66 -23.80
CA ASN A 196 -12.98 11.74 -24.37
C ASN A 196 -14.39 11.31 -24.82
N ARG A 197 -14.72 10.03 -24.80
CA ARG A 197 -16.08 9.54 -25.10
C ARG A 197 -17.10 9.97 -24.06
N LYS A 198 -16.67 10.38 -22.86
CA LYS A 198 -17.50 10.83 -21.73
C LYS A 198 -18.68 9.88 -21.41
N ASN A 199 -18.51 8.61 -21.71
CA ASN A 199 -19.53 7.59 -21.50
C ASN A 199 -19.26 6.86 -20.19
N VAL A 200 -19.46 7.56 -19.07
CA VAL A 200 -19.38 6.95 -17.74
C VAL A 200 -20.75 6.34 -17.44
N LYS A 201 -20.79 5.03 -17.32
CA LYS A 201 -21.99 4.34 -16.85
C LYS A 201 -22.07 4.49 -15.33
N PRO A 202 -23.17 5.02 -14.78
CA PRO A 202 -23.39 4.94 -13.35
C PRO A 202 -23.71 3.48 -13.01
N TYR A 203 -22.93 2.90 -12.15
CA TYR A 203 -23.22 1.63 -11.50
C TYR A 203 -23.63 1.91 -10.06
N GLU A 204 -24.54 1.12 -9.54
CA GLU A 204 -25.05 1.26 -8.18
C GLU A 204 -24.26 0.33 -7.23
N PHE A 205 -24.26 0.64 -5.96
CA PHE A 205 -23.68 -0.16 -4.89
C PHE A 205 -24.75 -0.38 -3.82
N HIS A 206 -24.97 -1.64 -3.43
CA HIS A 206 -25.95 -2.01 -2.42
C HIS A 206 -25.32 -2.94 -1.37
N PRO A 207 -25.20 -2.50 -0.10
CA PRO A 207 -24.83 -3.41 0.98
C PRO A 207 -25.98 -4.38 1.28
N ILE A 208 -25.66 -5.66 1.52
CA ILE A 208 -26.63 -6.72 1.83
C ILE A 208 -26.52 -7.08 3.31
N GLY A 209 -27.55 -6.76 4.06
CA GLY A 209 -27.60 -7.01 5.51
C GLY A 209 -26.56 -6.20 6.29
N ASP A 210 -26.38 -6.55 7.56
CA ASP A 210 -25.41 -5.92 8.43
C ASP A 210 -24.01 -6.54 8.27
N SER A 211 -22.98 -5.74 8.56
CA SER A 211 -21.60 -6.24 8.65
C SER A 211 -21.46 -7.23 9.81
N THR A 212 -20.77 -8.32 9.57
CA THR A 212 -20.47 -9.34 10.59
C THR A 212 -19.00 -9.27 10.99
N ALA A 213 -18.74 -9.35 12.29
CA ALA A 213 -17.37 -9.41 12.80
C ALA A 213 -16.91 -10.87 12.97
N THR A 214 -15.64 -11.12 12.75
CA THR A 214 -15.03 -12.46 12.92
C THR A 214 -14.81 -12.84 14.39
N LEU A 215 -14.87 -11.87 15.29
CA LEU A 215 -14.84 -12.01 16.73
C LEU A 215 -15.94 -11.14 17.34
N THR A 216 -16.57 -11.59 18.40
CA THR A 216 -17.44 -10.75 19.23
C THR A 216 -16.63 -9.70 20.00
N ASP A 217 -17.29 -8.67 20.55
CA ASP A 217 -16.63 -7.66 21.38
C ASP A 217 -15.92 -8.29 22.58
N GLU A 218 -16.55 -9.26 23.24
CA GLU A 218 -15.99 -9.94 24.40
C GLU A 218 -14.78 -10.82 24.04
N GLU A 219 -14.81 -11.51 22.89
CA GLU A 219 -13.67 -12.28 22.41
C GLU A 219 -12.49 -11.36 22.06
N HIS A 220 -12.77 -10.22 21.43
CA HIS A 220 -11.72 -9.25 21.12
C HIS A 220 -11.14 -8.62 22.39
N LYS A 221 -11.96 -8.22 23.36
CA LYS A 221 -11.51 -7.76 24.68
C LYS A 221 -10.68 -8.83 25.41
N ALA A 222 -11.05 -10.10 25.30
CA ALA A 222 -10.25 -11.19 25.86
C ALA A 222 -8.85 -11.27 25.21
N ASN A 223 -8.76 -11.06 23.89
CA ASN A 223 -7.48 -10.96 23.19
C ASN A 223 -6.66 -9.74 23.66
N ILE A 224 -7.29 -8.56 23.82
CA ILE A 224 -6.62 -7.37 24.37
C ILE A 224 -6.08 -7.65 25.77
N ARG A 225 -6.87 -8.26 26.66
CA ARG A 225 -6.40 -8.66 28.02
C ARG A 225 -5.23 -9.65 27.95
N ARG A 226 -5.23 -10.56 26.96
CA ARG A 226 -4.08 -11.45 26.72
C ARG A 226 -2.84 -10.67 26.28
N CYS A 227 -3.00 -9.68 25.39
CA CYS A 227 -1.92 -8.80 24.96
C CYS A 227 -1.33 -8.01 26.13
N ILE A 228 -2.18 -7.42 26.99
CA ILE A 228 -1.74 -6.70 28.22
C ILE A 228 -0.88 -7.62 29.09
N ARG A 229 -1.28 -8.88 29.29
CA ARG A 229 -0.46 -9.85 30.06
C ARG A 229 0.91 -10.11 29.43
N HIS A 230 0.99 -10.19 28.09
CA HIS A 230 2.29 -10.33 27.40
C HIS A 230 3.16 -9.08 27.57
N CYS A 231 2.57 -7.88 27.53
CA CYS A 231 3.29 -6.64 27.83
C CYS A 231 3.81 -6.60 29.28
N LEU A 232 2.98 -6.98 30.26
CA LEU A 232 3.37 -7.01 31.69
C LEU A 232 4.46 -8.05 31.98
N ARG A 233 4.49 -9.15 31.22
CA ARG A 233 5.54 -10.18 31.35
C ARG A 233 6.86 -9.80 30.67
N GLY A 234 6.86 -8.73 29.87
CA GLY A 234 8.01 -8.29 29.10
C GLY A 234 8.25 -9.06 27.80
N ASP A 235 7.26 -9.82 27.31
CA ASP A 235 7.34 -10.52 26.03
C ASP A 235 7.37 -9.50 24.85
N VAL A 236 6.62 -8.41 24.98
CA VAL A 236 6.54 -7.29 24.04
C VAL A 236 6.35 -5.96 24.78
N PHE A 237 6.76 -4.87 24.18
CA PHE A 237 6.43 -3.50 24.66
C PHE A 237 5.06 -3.06 24.17
N GLN A 238 4.76 -3.37 22.91
CA GLN A 238 3.49 -3.10 22.24
C GLN A 238 3.14 -4.25 21.31
N ILE A 239 1.85 -4.50 21.15
CA ILE A 239 1.29 -5.47 20.22
C ILE A 239 -0.02 -4.94 19.65
N VAL A 240 -0.29 -5.19 18.36
CA VAL A 240 -1.46 -4.65 17.66
C VAL A 240 -2.40 -5.79 17.25
N PRO A 241 -3.26 -6.28 18.14
CA PRO A 241 -4.32 -7.21 17.77
C PRO A 241 -5.36 -6.52 16.91
N SER A 242 -5.93 -7.25 15.95
CA SER A 242 -6.92 -6.70 15.03
C SER A 242 -8.18 -7.55 14.94
N ARG A 243 -9.25 -6.94 14.40
CA ARG A 243 -10.55 -7.57 14.20
C ARG A 243 -11.05 -7.27 12.79
N ARG A 244 -11.48 -8.31 12.09
CA ARG A 244 -12.02 -8.22 10.74
C ARG A 244 -13.54 -8.15 10.77
N PHE A 245 -14.07 -7.39 9.81
CA PHE A 245 -15.49 -7.30 9.50
C PHE A 245 -15.70 -7.72 8.04
N ILE A 246 -16.85 -8.33 7.78
CA ILE A 246 -17.27 -8.81 6.48
C ILE A 246 -18.63 -8.20 6.16
N GLN A 247 -18.74 -7.54 5.00
CA GLN A 247 -19.98 -6.99 4.46
C GLN A 247 -20.25 -7.61 3.11
N ARG A 248 -21.41 -8.23 2.95
CA ARG A 248 -21.88 -8.64 1.61
C ARG A 248 -22.42 -7.44 0.86
N TYR A 249 -22.24 -7.43 -0.45
CA TYR A 249 -22.72 -6.35 -1.31
C TYR A 249 -23.06 -6.85 -2.70
N GLU A 250 -23.82 -6.04 -3.43
CA GLU A 250 -24.08 -6.17 -4.87
C GLU A 250 -23.72 -4.87 -5.57
N GLY A 251 -23.36 -4.98 -6.85
CA GLY A 251 -23.05 -3.80 -7.68
C GLY A 251 -21.56 -3.43 -7.66
N ASP A 252 -21.28 -2.13 -7.63
CA ASP A 252 -19.97 -1.58 -7.96
C ASP A 252 -19.23 -1.03 -6.73
N ASP A 253 -18.17 -1.69 -6.35
CA ASP A 253 -17.32 -1.30 -5.21
C ASP A 253 -16.47 -0.02 -5.47
N LEU A 254 -16.36 0.45 -6.73
CA LEU A 254 -15.76 1.76 -6.99
C LEU A 254 -16.61 2.92 -6.40
N CYS A 255 -17.92 2.76 -6.28
CA CYS A 255 -18.77 3.71 -5.54
C CYS A 255 -18.33 3.81 -4.08
N LEU A 256 -17.99 2.67 -3.47
CA LEU A 256 -17.47 2.65 -2.10
C LEU A 256 -16.10 3.34 -1.99
N TYR A 257 -15.20 3.11 -2.94
CA TYR A 257 -13.94 3.85 -3.00
C TYR A 257 -14.17 5.36 -3.10
N ARG A 258 -15.07 5.82 -3.98
CA ARG A 258 -15.42 7.23 -4.14
C ARG A 258 -16.01 7.82 -2.86
N ALA A 259 -16.88 7.07 -2.18
CA ALA A 259 -17.43 7.46 -0.89
C ALA A 259 -16.32 7.61 0.17
N LEU A 260 -15.43 6.62 0.30
CA LEU A 260 -14.32 6.65 1.24
C LEU A 260 -13.39 7.83 0.97
N ARG A 261 -13.01 8.04 -0.29
CA ARG A 261 -12.18 9.15 -0.75
C ARG A 261 -12.76 10.51 -0.34
N SER A 262 -14.07 10.66 -0.37
CA SER A 262 -14.74 11.93 -0.06
C SER A 262 -14.76 12.29 1.42
N ILE A 263 -14.75 11.27 2.29
CA ILE A 263 -14.87 11.47 3.75
C ILE A 263 -13.56 11.26 4.51
N ASN A 264 -12.60 10.60 3.90
CA ASN A 264 -11.31 10.30 4.53
C ASN A 264 -10.17 10.54 3.51
N PRO A 265 -9.96 11.78 3.05
CA PRO A 265 -8.82 12.07 2.18
C PRO A 265 -7.51 11.83 2.94
N SER A 266 -6.62 11.07 2.34
CA SER A 266 -5.33 10.68 2.92
C SER A 266 -4.25 10.78 1.86
N PRO A 267 -2.95 10.86 2.22
CA PRO A 267 -1.86 10.96 1.25
C PRO A 267 -1.86 9.85 0.21
N TYR A 268 -2.31 8.65 0.58
CA TYR A 268 -2.36 7.48 -0.31
C TYR A 268 -3.80 7.01 -0.49
N LEU A 269 -4.36 7.32 -1.64
CA LEU A 269 -5.64 6.80 -2.10
C LEU A 269 -5.36 5.78 -3.22
N PHE A 270 -5.96 4.61 -3.16
CA PHE A 270 -5.69 3.58 -4.14
C PHE A 270 -6.91 2.71 -4.42
N TYR A 271 -7.02 2.27 -5.67
CA TYR A 271 -7.96 1.26 -6.13
C TYR A 271 -7.25 0.36 -7.13
N PHE A 272 -6.97 -0.87 -6.74
CA PHE A 272 -6.32 -1.88 -7.56
C PHE A 272 -7.32 -2.97 -7.91
N ASP A 273 -7.57 -3.17 -9.19
CA ASP A 273 -8.30 -4.31 -9.73
C ASP A 273 -7.30 -5.36 -10.20
N PHE A 274 -7.24 -6.49 -9.51
CA PHE A 274 -6.38 -7.63 -9.86
C PHE A 274 -7.13 -8.69 -10.69
N GLY A 275 -8.33 -8.40 -11.19
CA GLY A 275 -9.19 -9.29 -11.94
C GLY A 275 -10.09 -10.17 -11.08
N GLY A 276 -9.53 -11.01 -10.21
CA GLY A 276 -10.27 -11.87 -9.31
C GLY A 276 -10.66 -11.26 -7.97
N PHE A 277 -10.02 -10.18 -7.59
CA PHE A 277 -10.27 -9.42 -6.35
C PHE A 277 -9.78 -7.99 -6.50
N ARG A 278 -10.18 -7.12 -5.57
CA ARG A 278 -9.77 -5.72 -5.54
C ARG A 278 -9.27 -5.34 -4.16
N ILE A 279 -8.30 -4.43 -4.12
CA ILE A 279 -7.83 -3.79 -2.89
C ILE A 279 -7.93 -2.29 -3.09
N PHE A 280 -8.70 -1.62 -2.25
CA PHE A 280 -8.86 -0.18 -2.34
C PHE A 280 -9.00 0.46 -0.96
N GLY A 281 -8.55 1.70 -0.85
CA GLY A 281 -8.52 2.35 0.44
C GLY A 281 -7.97 3.77 0.43
N SER A 282 -7.84 4.31 1.64
CA SER A 282 -7.33 5.64 1.94
C SER A 282 -6.37 5.56 3.12
N SER A 283 -5.09 5.29 2.83
CA SER A 283 -4.06 5.12 3.86
C SER A 283 -3.38 6.45 4.20
N PRO A 284 -3.26 6.78 5.48
CA PRO A 284 -2.51 7.96 5.90
C PRO A 284 -1.01 7.71 6.04
N GLU A 285 -0.53 6.45 5.97
CA GLU A 285 0.78 6.08 6.47
C GLU A 285 1.65 5.42 5.42
N THR A 286 2.86 5.92 5.27
CA THR A 286 3.93 5.31 4.47
C THR A 286 4.52 4.13 5.21
N HIS A 287 4.64 2.97 4.54
CA HIS A 287 5.42 1.85 5.06
C HIS A 287 6.91 2.09 4.88
N CYS A 288 7.33 2.28 3.64
CA CYS A 288 8.73 2.52 3.27
C CYS A 288 8.78 3.27 1.94
N ARG A 289 9.68 4.22 1.85
CA ARG A 289 10.03 4.91 0.61
C ARG A 289 11.53 4.79 0.36
N ILE A 290 11.92 4.44 -0.86
CA ILE A 290 13.31 4.40 -1.29
C ILE A 290 13.44 5.31 -2.52
N GLU A 291 14.37 6.25 -2.44
CA GLU A 291 14.64 7.22 -3.49
C GLU A 291 16.15 7.44 -3.60
N GLY A 292 16.71 7.15 -4.76
CA GLY A 292 18.15 7.13 -4.91
C GLY A 292 18.81 6.14 -3.95
N ASP A 293 19.78 6.58 -3.20
CA ASP A 293 20.51 5.73 -2.25
C ASP A 293 19.95 5.85 -0.82
N LYS A 294 18.77 6.48 -0.64
CA LYS A 294 18.17 6.68 0.69
C LYS A 294 16.88 5.92 0.85
N ALA A 295 16.74 5.32 2.02
CA ALA A 295 15.49 4.74 2.50
C ALA A 295 14.89 5.61 3.60
N TYR A 296 13.55 5.70 3.63
CA TYR A 296 12.80 6.54 4.57
C TYR A 296 11.65 5.74 5.18
N ILE A 297 11.45 5.95 6.48
CA ILE A 297 10.26 5.52 7.21
C ILE A 297 9.74 6.75 7.96
N ASP A 298 8.45 7.02 7.84
CA ASP A 298 7.80 8.18 8.47
C ASP A 298 6.84 7.70 9.59
N PRO A 299 7.34 7.46 10.83
CA PRO A 299 6.49 7.04 11.93
C PRO A 299 5.45 8.12 12.25
N ILE A 300 4.19 7.70 12.31
CA ILE A 300 3.06 8.52 12.72
C ILE A 300 2.52 7.96 14.03
N ALA A 301 2.47 8.76 15.08
CA ALA A 301 1.80 8.42 16.32
C ALA A 301 1.01 9.62 16.82
N GLY A 302 -0.13 9.33 17.43
CA GLY A 302 -1.02 10.35 17.89
C GLY A 302 -1.85 10.98 16.78
N THR A 303 -3.13 11.10 17.04
CA THR A 303 -4.09 11.71 16.12
C THR A 303 -5.11 12.50 16.91
N VAL A 304 -5.27 13.77 16.57
CA VAL A 304 -6.36 14.59 17.09
C VAL A 304 -7.19 15.15 15.94
N PRO A 305 -8.50 15.35 16.14
CA PRO A 305 -9.35 15.93 15.12
C PRO A 305 -8.93 17.36 14.77
N ARG A 306 -9.02 17.71 13.49
CA ARG A 306 -8.97 19.09 13.03
C ARG A 306 -10.39 19.63 12.93
N THR A 307 -10.64 20.76 13.58
CA THR A 307 -11.96 21.37 13.68
C THR A 307 -12.22 22.41 12.59
N GLY A 308 -11.14 22.93 11.98
CA GLY A 308 -11.18 24.07 11.08
C GLY A 308 -11.13 25.44 11.80
N ASP A 309 -11.32 25.46 13.13
CA ASP A 309 -11.04 26.62 13.96
C ASP A 309 -9.55 26.65 14.32
N LYS A 310 -8.89 27.74 13.92
CA LYS A 310 -7.41 27.84 14.07
C LYS A 310 -6.94 27.78 15.53
N GLU A 311 -7.72 28.35 16.45
CA GLU A 311 -7.31 28.37 17.86
C GLU A 311 -7.55 27.01 18.52
N GLN A 312 -8.68 26.37 18.22
CA GLN A 312 -8.97 25.02 18.70
C GLN A 312 -7.97 24.01 18.12
N ASP A 313 -7.64 24.10 16.82
CA ASP A 313 -6.68 23.22 16.19
C ASP A 313 -5.28 23.38 16.80
N LYS A 314 -4.90 24.60 17.17
CA LYS A 314 -3.65 24.88 17.88
C LYS A 314 -3.64 24.29 19.29
N GLN A 315 -4.77 24.34 20.01
CA GLN A 315 -4.91 23.71 21.33
C GLN A 315 -4.85 22.18 21.21
N ASN A 316 -5.51 21.60 20.23
CA ASN A 316 -5.45 20.17 19.94
C ASN A 316 -4.02 19.71 19.61
N ALA A 317 -3.30 20.47 18.80
CA ALA A 317 -1.88 20.22 18.49
C ALA A 317 -1.01 20.29 19.75
N LEU A 318 -1.21 21.30 20.58
CA LEU A 318 -0.46 21.46 21.84
C LEU A 318 -0.77 20.32 22.83
N TYR A 319 -2.02 19.89 22.92
CA TYR A 319 -2.42 18.72 23.71
C TYR A 319 -1.67 17.48 23.23
N LEU A 320 -1.73 17.16 21.91
CA LEU A 320 -1.06 16.00 21.33
C LEU A 320 0.47 16.04 21.59
N ARG A 321 1.08 17.21 21.43
CA ARG A 321 2.52 17.39 21.67
C ARG A 321 2.93 17.09 23.10
N ASN A 322 2.04 17.32 24.07
CA ASN A 322 2.34 17.18 25.49
C ASN A 322 1.78 15.88 26.10
N ASP A 323 1.01 15.10 25.37
CA ASP A 323 0.43 13.84 25.89
C ASP A 323 1.55 12.82 26.15
N PRO A 324 1.74 12.36 27.40
CA PRO A 324 2.82 11.43 27.74
C PRO A 324 2.69 10.05 27.09
N LYS A 325 1.46 9.57 26.84
CA LYS A 325 1.20 8.26 26.22
C LYS A 325 1.59 8.31 24.75
N GLU A 326 1.05 9.29 24.02
CA GLU A 326 1.32 9.48 22.59
C GLU A 326 2.82 9.73 22.33
N ASN A 327 3.46 10.50 23.20
CA ASN A 327 4.90 10.74 23.13
C ASN A 327 5.74 9.49 23.37
N ALA A 328 5.37 8.65 24.33
CA ALA A 328 6.09 7.39 24.59
C ALA A 328 5.93 6.40 23.44
N GLU A 329 4.74 6.30 22.86
CA GLU A 329 4.47 5.48 21.68
C GLU A 329 5.28 5.99 20.48
N HIS A 330 5.27 7.29 20.23
CA HIS A 330 6.01 7.89 19.13
C HIS A 330 7.52 7.64 19.22
N VAL A 331 8.12 7.81 20.40
CA VAL A 331 9.55 7.49 20.63
C VAL A 331 9.85 6.05 20.28
N MET A 332 9.00 5.11 20.71
CA MET A 332 9.15 3.70 20.43
C MET A 332 9.07 3.39 18.92
N LEU A 333 8.15 4.01 18.20
CA LEU A 333 8.01 3.84 16.76
C LEU A 333 9.21 4.42 15.97
N VAL A 334 9.72 5.56 16.41
CA VAL A 334 10.96 6.15 15.82
C VAL A 334 12.15 5.22 16.05
N ASP A 335 12.29 4.66 17.25
CA ASP A 335 13.39 3.74 17.57
C ASP A 335 13.25 2.42 16.78
N LEU A 336 12.04 1.93 16.60
CA LEU A 336 11.76 0.77 15.75
C LEU A 336 12.13 1.02 14.29
N ALA A 337 11.77 2.20 13.74
CA ALA A 337 12.14 2.59 12.37
C ALA A 337 13.65 2.70 12.19
N ARG A 338 14.35 3.27 13.18
CA ARG A 338 15.83 3.30 13.19
C ARG A 338 16.43 1.90 13.18
N ASN A 339 15.89 1.00 14.00
CA ASN A 339 16.33 -0.38 14.07
C ASN A 339 16.10 -1.11 12.73
N ASP A 340 14.93 -0.93 12.11
CA ASP A 340 14.59 -1.54 10.83
C ASP A 340 15.54 -1.09 9.71
N LEU A 341 15.82 0.21 9.59
CA LEU A 341 16.75 0.74 8.59
C LEU A 341 18.20 0.33 8.87
N SER A 342 18.62 0.25 10.14
CA SER A 342 20.00 -0.10 10.50
C SER A 342 20.43 -1.51 10.09
N ARG A 343 19.51 -2.34 9.59
CA ARG A 343 19.82 -3.65 9.05
C ARG A 343 20.58 -3.60 7.72
N ASN A 344 20.29 -2.58 6.90
CA ASN A 344 20.80 -2.43 5.52
C ASN A 344 21.23 -1.00 5.18
N CYS A 345 21.30 -0.12 6.18
CA CYS A 345 21.66 1.29 5.96
C CYS A 345 22.70 1.73 6.99
N HIS A 346 23.62 2.57 6.55
CA HIS A 346 24.46 3.39 7.42
C HIS A 346 23.91 4.81 7.53
N ASP A 347 24.51 5.64 8.39
CA ASP A 347 24.09 7.03 8.64
C ASP A 347 22.59 7.18 8.90
N VAL A 348 22.05 6.25 9.75
CA VAL A 348 20.63 6.29 10.09
C VAL A 348 20.35 7.45 11.01
N ASN A 349 19.58 8.43 10.54
CA ASN A 349 19.28 9.69 11.20
C ASN A 349 17.76 9.90 11.36
N VAL A 350 17.41 10.82 12.28
CA VAL A 350 16.06 11.35 12.39
C VAL A 350 16.08 12.74 11.76
N ASP A 351 15.57 12.87 10.54
CA ASP A 351 15.64 14.08 9.74
C ASP A 351 14.83 15.23 10.37
N PHE A 352 13.62 14.88 10.86
CA PHE A 352 12.81 15.73 11.71
C PHE A 352 12.10 14.87 12.78
N TYR A 353 11.86 15.49 13.93
CA TYR A 353 11.36 14.78 15.10
C TYR A 353 10.16 15.48 15.73
N LYS A 354 9.02 14.75 15.79
CA LYS A 354 7.78 15.24 16.39
C LYS A 354 7.23 16.52 15.76
N ASP A 355 7.22 16.57 14.43
CA ASP A 355 6.56 17.64 13.69
C ASP A 355 5.04 17.47 13.70
N MET A 356 4.35 18.59 13.92
CA MET A 356 2.90 18.63 13.88
C MET A 356 2.45 18.86 12.45
N GLN A 357 1.88 17.84 11.83
CA GLN A 357 1.35 17.92 10.46
C GLN A 357 -0.17 18.06 10.48
N PHE A 358 -0.65 19.11 9.79
CA PHE A 358 -2.06 19.48 9.73
C PHE A 358 -2.64 19.01 8.41
N TYR A 359 -3.44 17.94 8.44
CA TYR A 359 -4.20 17.45 7.29
C TYR A 359 -5.60 18.06 7.26
N SER A 360 -6.41 17.70 6.28
CA SER A 360 -7.76 18.28 6.12
C SER A 360 -8.68 18.05 7.33
N HIS A 361 -8.59 16.87 7.98
CA HIS A 361 -9.49 16.47 9.07
C HIS A 361 -8.80 16.05 10.36
N VAL A 362 -7.48 15.88 10.34
CA VAL A 362 -6.71 15.41 11.48
C VAL A 362 -5.37 16.16 11.59
N ILE A 363 -4.83 16.15 12.80
CA ILE A 363 -3.47 16.63 13.12
C ILE A 363 -2.71 15.42 13.63
N HIS A 364 -1.55 15.15 13.04
CA HIS A 364 -0.67 14.05 13.42
C HIS A 364 0.67 14.54 13.95
N LEU A 365 1.25 13.73 14.82
CA LEU A 365 2.64 13.85 15.24
C LEU A 365 3.48 12.93 14.35
N VAL A 366 4.37 13.49 13.55
CA VAL A 366 5.15 12.78 12.53
C VAL A 366 6.65 12.99 12.77
N SER A 367 7.43 11.94 12.57
CA SER A 367 8.88 12.02 12.45
C SER A 367 9.33 11.36 11.14
N ARG A 368 10.53 11.65 10.69
CA ARG A 368 11.15 10.96 9.56
C ARG A 368 12.46 10.35 9.99
N VAL A 369 12.61 9.07 9.73
CA VAL A 369 13.87 8.35 9.86
C VAL A 369 14.39 8.04 8.47
N SER A 370 15.63 8.41 8.20
CA SER A 370 16.31 8.11 6.93
C SER A 370 17.59 7.33 7.17
N GLY A 371 18.03 6.59 6.15
CA GLY A 371 19.32 5.91 6.15
C GLY A 371 19.85 5.79 4.73
N THR A 372 21.16 5.77 4.57
CA THR A 372 21.83 5.54 3.29
C THR A 372 22.01 4.04 3.11
N ILE A 373 21.48 3.49 2.01
CA ILE A 373 21.47 2.04 1.74
C ILE A 373 22.89 1.57 1.43
N ASP A 374 23.30 0.47 2.10
CA ASP A 374 24.58 -0.19 1.87
C ASP A 374 24.55 -1.00 0.57
N ASP A 375 25.29 -0.56 -0.44
CA ASP A 375 25.44 -1.29 -1.72
C ASP A 375 26.71 -2.15 -1.69
N HIS A 376 26.62 -3.31 -1.03
CA HIS A 376 27.79 -4.20 -0.87
C HIS A 376 28.13 -5.02 -2.12
N ASP A 377 27.12 -5.31 -2.96
CA ASP A 377 27.25 -6.25 -4.09
C ASP A 377 27.24 -5.55 -5.46
N GLY A 378 27.09 -4.23 -5.52
CA GLY A 378 26.92 -3.48 -6.77
C GLY A 378 25.58 -3.70 -7.47
N ASP A 379 24.66 -4.47 -6.86
CA ASP A 379 23.32 -4.73 -7.36
C ASP A 379 22.30 -3.86 -6.62
N ARG A 380 22.17 -2.62 -7.08
CA ARG A 380 21.28 -1.62 -6.44
C ARG A 380 19.82 -2.03 -6.38
N VAL A 381 19.31 -2.73 -7.39
CA VAL A 381 17.91 -3.17 -7.41
C VAL A 381 17.69 -4.19 -6.30
N LYS A 382 18.53 -5.23 -6.24
CA LYS A 382 18.44 -6.27 -5.22
C LYS A 382 18.57 -5.69 -3.82
N THR A 383 19.55 -4.81 -3.59
CA THR A 383 19.79 -4.22 -2.27
C THR A 383 18.61 -3.37 -1.79
N ARG A 384 17.95 -2.62 -2.69
CA ARG A 384 16.76 -1.84 -2.37
C ARG A 384 15.56 -2.73 -2.06
N ILE A 385 15.33 -3.80 -2.82
CA ILE A 385 14.27 -4.78 -2.55
C ILE A 385 14.55 -5.51 -1.23
N GLN A 386 15.80 -5.86 -0.93
CA GLN A 386 16.20 -6.43 0.34
C GLN A 386 15.89 -5.48 1.50
N THR A 387 16.28 -4.21 1.38
CA THR A 387 16.01 -3.17 2.39
C THR A 387 14.51 -3.01 2.64
N PHE A 388 13.71 -2.96 1.59
CA PHE A 388 12.25 -2.90 1.70
C PHE A 388 11.68 -4.09 2.50
N TYR A 389 12.05 -5.33 2.15
CA TYR A 389 11.54 -6.50 2.87
C TYR A 389 12.11 -6.67 4.27
N ASP A 390 13.26 -6.07 4.57
CA ASP A 390 13.84 -6.06 5.93
C ASP A 390 13.11 -5.10 6.87
N THR A 391 12.43 -4.07 6.34
CA THR A 391 11.56 -3.19 7.13
C THR A 391 10.15 -3.74 7.31
N PHE A 392 9.74 -4.73 6.51
CA PHE A 392 8.39 -5.29 6.48
C PHE A 392 8.10 -6.24 7.65
N PRO A 393 6.84 -6.25 8.18
CA PRO A 393 5.79 -5.27 8.00
C PRO A 393 5.97 -4.05 8.91
N ALA A 394 5.12 -3.04 8.74
CA ALA A 394 5.16 -1.84 9.58
C ALA A 394 4.98 -2.15 11.07
N GLY A 395 5.77 -1.48 11.92
CA GLY A 395 5.71 -1.64 13.37
C GLY A 395 4.37 -1.22 13.97
N THR A 396 3.74 -0.20 13.39
CA THR A 396 2.41 0.31 13.77
C THR A 396 1.29 -0.71 13.58
N LEU A 397 1.49 -1.76 12.79
CA LEU A 397 0.54 -2.85 12.56
C LEU A 397 0.96 -4.20 13.20
N SER A 398 2.15 -4.27 13.76
CA SER A 398 2.69 -5.49 14.38
C SER A 398 2.97 -5.29 15.87
N GLY A 399 3.99 -4.56 16.21
CA GLY A 399 4.40 -4.25 17.57
C GLY A 399 5.92 -4.32 17.76
N ALA A 400 6.35 -4.25 19.00
CA ALA A 400 7.76 -4.24 19.38
C ALA A 400 8.02 -5.17 20.57
N PRO A 401 9.00 -6.10 20.52
CA PRO A 401 9.80 -6.51 19.36
C PRO A 401 8.94 -7.14 18.25
N LYS A 402 9.23 -6.78 16.99
CA LYS A 402 8.39 -7.08 15.82
C LYS A 402 8.06 -8.57 15.64
N VAL A 403 9.07 -9.43 15.60
CA VAL A 403 8.90 -10.87 15.37
C VAL A 403 8.03 -11.49 16.47
N ARG A 404 8.30 -11.16 17.74
CA ARG A 404 7.53 -11.71 18.86
C ARG A 404 6.08 -11.24 18.85
N ALA A 405 5.85 -9.97 18.54
CA ALA A 405 4.51 -9.45 18.41
C ALA A 405 3.72 -10.17 17.30
N MET A 406 4.33 -10.40 16.13
CA MET A 406 3.70 -11.12 15.03
C MET A 406 3.38 -12.59 15.37
N GLN A 407 4.27 -13.31 16.07
CA GLN A 407 3.98 -14.65 16.56
C GLN A 407 2.73 -14.69 17.45
N LEU A 408 2.65 -13.77 18.41
CA LEU A 408 1.50 -13.67 19.30
C LEU A 408 0.21 -13.29 18.57
N ILE A 409 0.29 -12.40 17.57
CA ILE A 409 -0.84 -12.02 16.71
C ILE A 409 -1.38 -13.26 15.99
N THR A 410 -0.52 -14.04 15.34
CA THR A 410 -0.95 -15.24 14.61
C THR A 410 -1.54 -16.32 15.51
N GLU A 411 -1.13 -16.39 16.78
CA GLU A 411 -1.74 -17.28 17.76
C GLU A 411 -3.15 -16.85 18.18
N MET A 412 -3.39 -15.53 18.29
CA MET A 412 -4.62 -14.97 18.86
C MET A 412 -5.71 -14.70 17.83
N GLU A 413 -5.33 -14.27 16.62
CA GLU A 413 -6.29 -14.00 15.57
C GLU A 413 -6.82 -15.30 14.96
N PRO A 414 -8.16 -15.43 14.71
CA PRO A 414 -8.75 -16.68 14.25
C PRO A 414 -8.37 -17.05 12.82
N HIS A 415 -7.91 -16.08 12.03
CA HIS A 415 -7.55 -16.21 10.61
C HIS A 415 -6.29 -15.38 10.32
N ASN A 416 -5.68 -15.58 9.16
CA ASN A 416 -4.61 -14.71 8.67
C ASN A 416 -5.16 -13.33 8.26
N ARG A 417 -4.27 -12.34 8.16
CA ARG A 417 -4.66 -10.94 7.85
C ARG A 417 -4.87 -10.66 6.37
N GLY A 418 -4.27 -11.46 5.50
CA GLY A 418 -4.24 -11.15 4.08
C GLY A 418 -3.52 -9.82 3.81
N ALA A 419 -4.09 -8.95 2.99
CA ALA A 419 -3.49 -7.67 2.65
C ALA A 419 -3.49 -6.65 3.80
N TYR A 420 -4.41 -6.73 4.77
CA TYR A 420 -4.47 -5.81 5.90
C TYR A 420 -3.18 -5.82 6.72
N GLY A 421 -2.58 -4.66 6.94
CA GLY A 421 -1.30 -4.49 7.63
C GLY A 421 -0.08 -4.83 6.78
N GLY A 422 -0.28 -5.23 5.53
CA GLY A 422 0.76 -5.27 4.51
C GLY A 422 0.98 -3.90 3.87
N CYS A 423 1.51 -3.85 2.67
CA CYS A 423 1.75 -2.62 1.94
C CYS A 423 1.33 -2.71 0.48
N ILE A 424 1.05 -1.54 -0.13
CA ILE A 424 0.60 -1.40 -1.50
C ILE A 424 1.22 -0.15 -2.12
N GLY A 425 1.63 -0.25 -3.38
CA GLY A 425 2.22 0.91 -4.04
C GLY A 425 2.99 0.57 -5.30
N PHE A 426 4.08 1.29 -5.49
CA PHE A 426 4.92 1.29 -6.68
C PHE A 426 6.35 0.85 -6.36
N ILE A 427 6.94 0.06 -7.28
CA ILE A 427 8.36 -0.29 -7.32
C ILE A 427 8.87 0.03 -8.72
N GLY A 428 9.74 1.03 -8.86
CA GLY A 428 10.36 1.42 -10.12
C GLY A 428 11.36 0.38 -10.62
N LEU A 429 11.61 0.36 -11.93
CA LEU A 429 12.60 -0.55 -12.54
C LEU A 429 14.04 -0.24 -12.10
N ASN A 430 14.28 0.92 -11.52
CA ASN A 430 15.56 1.28 -10.87
C ASN A 430 15.62 0.85 -9.39
N GLY A 431 14.58 0.23 -8.87
CA GLY A 431 14.45 -0.17 -7.45
C GLY A 431 13.98 0.93 -6.50
N ASN A 432 13.74 2.16 -6.95
CA ASN A 432 13.05 3.16 -6.15
C ASN A 432 11.64 2.66 -5.84
N LEU A 433 11.13 2.96 -4.66
CA LEU A 433 9.79 2.50 -4.29
C LEU A 433 9.08 3.47 -3.35
N ASN A 434 7.75 3.42 -3.40
CA ASN A 434 6.88 4.11 -2.47
C ASN A 434 5.70 3.19 -2.14
N GLN A 435 5.63 2.77 -0.87
CA GLN A 435 4.68 1.77 -0.40
C GLN A 435 3.90 2.33 0.80
N ALA A 436 2.59 2.40 0.66
CA ALA A 436 1.67 2.74 1.75
C ALA A 436 1.29 1.49 2.55
N ILE A 437 0.98 1.64 3.83
CA ILE A 437 0.42 0.55 4.64
C ILE A 437 -1.03 0.29 4.22
N VAL A 438 -1.43 -0.98 4.09
CA VAL A 438 -2.83 -1.33 3.79
C VAL A 438 -3.66 -1.26 5.08
N ILE A 439 -4.14 -0.06 5.36
CA ILE A 439 -5.08 0.27 6.45
C ILE A 439 -6.17 1.19 5.90
N ARG A 440 -7.26 1.33 6.63
CA ARG A 440 -8.42 2.11 6.15
C ARG A 440 -8.85 1.69 4.74
N SER A 441 -8.91 0.37 4.53
CA SER A 441 -9.02 -0.25 3.22
C SER A 441 -10.02 -1.38 3.23
N PHE A 442 -10.51 -1.68 2.03
CA PHE A 442 -11.35 -2.84 1.75
C PHE A 442 -10.62 -3.80 0.82
N ILE A 443 -10.87 -5.08 1.03
CA ILE A 443 -10.57 -6.16 0.10
C ILE A 443 -11.91 -6.68 -0.41
N ALA A 444 -12.15 -6.57 -1.72
CA ALA A 444 -13.39 -7.00 -2.35
C ALA A 444 -13.16 -8.25 -3.18
N ARG A 445 -13.92 -9.30 -2.91
CA ARG A 445 -13.91 -10.55 -3.66
C ARG A 445 -15.22 -11.31 -3.48
N ASP A 446 -15.73 -11.94 -4.51
CA ASP A 446 -16.92 -12.80 -4.46
C ASP A 446 -18.13 -12.12 -3.80
N ASN A 447 -18.34 -10.82 -4.08
CA ASN A 447 -19.40 -9.98 -3.49
C ASN A 447 -19.30 -9.83 -1.95
N GLU A 448 -18.12 -10.00 -1.41
CA GLU A 448 -17.80 -9.71 -0.02
C GLU A 448 -16.74 -8.61 0.08
N LEU A 449 -16.94 -7.70 1.02
CA LEU A 449 -15.98 -6.70 1.45
C LEU A 449 -15.38 -7.12 2.78
N TRP A 450 -14.07 -7.19 2.82
CA TRP A 450 -13.34 -7.39 4.06
C TRP A 450 -12.66 -6.10 4.47
N PHE A 451 -12.88 -5.68 5.69
CA PHE A 451 -12.23 -4.51 6.28
C PHE A 451 -11.85 -4.79 7.73
N GLN A 452 -10.77 -4.20 8.19
CA GLN A 452 -10.13 -4.57 9.44
C GLN A 452 -9.49 -3.36 10.11
N ALA A 453 -9.46 -3.37 11.44
CA ALA A 453 -8.71 -2.42 12.25
C ALA A 453 -8.10 -3.10 13.45
N GLY A 454 -7.09 -2.46 14.04
CA GLY A 454 -6.44 -2.86 15.26
C GLY A 454 -6.08 -1.67 16.13
N SER A 455 -5.81 -1.91 17.40
CA SER A 455 -5.33 -0.92 18.36
C SER A 455 -4.00 -1.34 18.96
N GLY A 456 -3.15 -0.37 19.30
CA GLY A 456 -1.85 -0.58 19.89
C GLY A 456 -1.94 -0.85 21.41
N VAL A 457 -1.84 -2.12 21.80
CA VAL A 457 -1.96 -2.53 23.21
C VAL A 457 -0.60 -2.50 23.89
N VAL A 458 -0.53 -1.81 25.03
CA VAL A 458 0.63 -1.70 25.92
C VAL A 458 0.26 -2.15 27.33
N ALA A 459 1.23 -2.24 28.23
CA ALA A 459 1.02 -2.71 29.62
C ALA A 459 -0.04 -1.90 30.41
N LYS A 460 -0.24 -0.63 30.06
CA LYS A 460 -1.22 0.28 30.72
C LYS A 460 -2.54 0.41 29.95
N SER A 461 -2.73 -0.31 28.85
CA SER A 461 -3.97 -0.30 28.06
C SER A 461 -5.16 -0.82 28.87
N ASN A 462 -6.35 -0.38 28.47
CA ASN A 462 -7.64 -0.85 28.98
C ASN A 462 -8.44 -1.46 27.83
N ASP A 463 -8.99 -2.64 28.03
CA ASP A 463 -9.66 -3.42 26.98
C ASP A 463 -10.89 -2.71 26.37
N GLU A 464 -11.67 -2.00 27.20
CA GLU A 464 -12.83 -1.22 26.73
C GLU A 464 -12.39 -0.02 25.89
N TYR A 465 -11.34 0.69 26.32
CA TYR A 465 -10.80 1.82 25.59
C TYR A 465 -10.23 1.38 24.23
N GLU A 466 -9.45 0.30 24.20
CA GLU A 466 -8.86 -0.22 22.97
C GLU A 466 -9.92 -0.73 21.98
N LEU A 467 -11.03 -1.32 22.48
CA LEU A 467 -12.17 -1.69 21.64
C LEU A 467 -12.84 -0.44 21.03
N GLN A 468 -13.03 0.62 21.81
CA GLN A 468 -13.60 1.88 21.31
C GLN A 468 -12.68 2.54 20.27
N GLU A 469 -11.35 2.54 20.48
CA GLU A 469 -10.39 3.04 19.51
C GLU A 469 -10.47 2.27 18.18
N LEU A 470 -10.56 0.94 18.24
CA LEU A 470 -10.77 0.11 17.05
C LEU A 470 -12.06 0.50 16.32
N ASN A 471 -13.17 0.66 17.03
CA ASN A 471 -14.45 1.06 16.45
C ASN A 471 -14.38 2.46 15.81
N HIS A 472 -13.66 3.40 16.41
CA HIS A 472 -13.42 4.71 15.82
C HIS A 472 -12.61 4.61 14.50
N LYS A 473 -11.59 3.75 14.45
CA LYS A 473 -10.81 3.50 13.23
C LYS A 473 -11.64 2.88 12.10
N LEU A 474 -12.66 2.10 12.42
CA LEU A 474 -13.61 1.52 11.46
C LEU A 474 -14.68 2.52 11.03
N GLY A 475 -14.93 3.55 11.81
CA GLY A 475 -16.05 4.48 11.62
C GLY A 475 -16.11 5.10 10.23
N ALA A 476 -14.95 5.48 9.65
CA ALA A 476 -14.87 6.01 8.29
C ALA A 476 -15.25 4.96 7.24
N LEU A 477 -14.85 3.70 7.42
CA LEU A 477 -15.15 2.61 6.49
C LEU A 477 -16.67 2.27 6.52
N VAL A 478 -17.24 2.14 7.70
CA VAL A 478 -18.67 1.91 7.88
C VAL A 478 -19.49 3.07 7.31
N LYS A 479 -19.09 4.31 7.58
CA LYS A 479 -19.73 5.50 7.00
C LYS A 479 -19.66 5.51 5.48
N ALA A 480 -18.52 5.09 4.90
CA ALA A 480 -18.36 5.01 3.45
C ALA A 480 -19.34 4.02 2.82
N ILE A 481 -19.61 2.86 3.45
CA ILE A 481 -20.59 1.87 2.98
C ILE A 481 -21.99 2.52 2.84
N HIS A 482 -22.44 3.26 3.86
CA HIS A 482 -23.74 3.94 3.82
C HIS A 482 -23.82 5.10 2.84
N ILE A 483 -22.69 5.80 2.57
CA ILE A 483 -22.66 6.88 1.57
C ILE A 483 -22.65 6.30 0.16
N ALA A 484 -21.91 5.20 -0.07
CA ALA A 484 -21.80 4.55 -1.36
C ALA A 484 -23.16 4.12 -1.95
N GLU A 485 -24.09 3.72 -1.09
CA GLU A 485 -25.47 3.35 -1.47
C GLU A 485 -26.27 4.52 -2.07
N ARG A 486 -25.81 5.76 -1.88
CA ARG A 486 -26.51 6.98 -2.32
C ARG A 486 -25.80 7.69 -3.47
N LEU A 487 -24.67 7.16 -3.93
CA LEU A 487 -23.91 7.72 -5.05
C LEU A 487 -24.40 7.20 -6.41
#